data_3992ae79e769c47e341db6854b33039a
#
_entry.id   3992ae79e769c47e341db6854b33039a
#
_cell.length_a   1.000
_cell.length_b   1.000
_cell.length_c   1.000
_cell.angle_alpha   90.00
_cell.angle_beta   90.00
_cell.angle_gamma   90.00
#
_symmetry.space_group_name_H-M   'P 1'
#
loop_
_entity.id
_entity.type
_entity.pdbx_description
1 polymer ?
#
loop_
_entity_poly.entity_id
_entity_poly.type
_entity_poly.pdbx_seq_one_letter_code
_entity_poly.pdbx_strand_id
1 'polypeptide(L)'
;MKKTFLLTLSLLLPLGLSAQAPQGKTHSGRSTGQTPFPVENYQELSNPVKADAALWAQVKPVNVSWGTADVRYKKEVPAMAKIRKSQQLTAWKGERIATQFAVWGTKDLDKLNFEVSDLVHSSSRFTIGQEQLHVGFVRYVMTDELNQGGRGACGGRNPNSFDSTLVADPIDHLTDTLKLEARTSQGCWVGIRVPQNALAGKYSGQVTVRNGNRVIGKLALRVNVSQRTLPAVKDWAFHLDLWQNPFAIARYHKVAPWSDAHMKAMKPYMEMYRDAGGKVITASIMHKPWNGQTFDYFETMVTWMKKADGTWHFDYTVFDKWVQFMLDLGIDKQINCYSMVPWRLSFQYFDQATNSFKFIAAKPGEKVYEEIWTAMLKSFSQHLRAKGWFDKTFISMDERPMAVMLETLKVIKKADPDFRISLAGALHKELIGELNDYCVALRMKYTEEMLKQRKEAGFVTTFYTSCEEPHPNTFTFSDPTDCQWFGWYAAKAHLDGYLRWALNSWVIEPLLDSRFYSFGAGDCFLIYPGARTCLRFEQLVAGIQAYEKIRLLREEYKDNAKALKTIDAALQLIDENTLDKTPSAVTINQAKDMLKKLGF
;
A
#
# COMPACT_ATOMS: atom_id res chain seq x y z
N MET A 1 -25.80 13.57 75.70
CA MET A 1 -24.69 13.52 74.77
C MET A 1 -24.79 12.29 73.91
N LYS A 2 -25.41 12.37 72.72
CA LYS A 2 -25.52 11.28 71.74
C LYS A 2 -24.51 11.56 70.63
N LYS A 3 -23.53 10.67 70.48
CA LYS A 3 -22.60 10.68 69.39
C LYS A 3 -23.22 9.90 68.20
N THR A 4 -23.51 10.60 67.12
CA THR A 4 -23.95 10.04 65.85
C THR A 4 -22.71 9.64 65.06
N PHE A 5 -22.57 8.36 64.73
CA PHE A 5 -21.58 7.83 63.84
C PHE A 5 -22.11 7.97 62.40
N LEU A 6 -21.48 8.79 61.57
CA LEU A 6 -21.70 8.79 60.13
C LEU A 6 -20.85 7.67 59.52
N LEU A 7 -21.50 6.65 58.97
CA LEU A 7 -20.88 5.67 58.08
C LEU A 7 -20.76 6.32 56.68
N THR A 8 -19.59 6.66 56.26
CA THR A 8 -19.29 6.98 54.88
C THR A 8 -19.13 5.68 54.08
N LEU A 9 -20.14 5.37 53.28
CA LEU A 9 -20.12 4.29 52.31
C LEU A 9 -19.30 4.74 51.10
N SER A 10 -18.03 4.36 51.05
CA SER A 10 -17.20 4.55 49.86
C SER A 10 -17.61 3.53 48.80
N LEU A 11 -18.34 4.00 47.78
CA LEU A 11 -18.56 3.24 46.54
C LEU A 11 -17.20 3.12 45.82
N LEU A 12 -16.58 1.97 45.95
CA LEU A 12 -15.53 1.50 45.07
C LEU A 12 -16.20 1.13 43.72
N LEU A 13 -16.27 2.08 42.82
CA LEU A 13 -16.46 1.80 41.41
C LEU A 13 -15.27 0.96 40.92
N PRO A 14 -15.50 -0.21 40.31
CA PRO A 14 -14.42 -0.92 39.64
C PRO A 14 -13.94 -0.02 38.51
N LEU A 15 -12.76 0.54 38.64
CA LEU A 15 -12.00 1.05 37.52
C LEU A 15 -11.73 -0.12 36.57
N GLY A 16 -12.64 -0.31 35.63
CA GLY A 16 -12.40 -1.09 34.45
C GLY A 16 -11.22 -0.43 33.77
N LEU A 17 -10.03 -0.97 33.94
CA LEU A 17 -8.89 -0.75 33.06
C LEU A 17 -9.29 -1.35 31.71
N SER A 18 -10.14 -0.62 30.95
CA SER A 18 -10.06 -0.72 29.51
C SER A 18 -8.63 -0.33 29.17
N ALA A 19 -7.82 -1.29 28.77
CA ALA A 19 -6.55 -1.02 28.14
C ALA A 19 -6.88 -0.26 26.85
N GLN A 20 -7.07 1.07 27.00
CA GLN A 20 -7.08 1.94 25.85
C GLN A 20 -5.75 1.69 25.13
N ALA A 21 -5.85 1.32 23.87
CA ALA A 21 -4.76 1.41 22.95
C ALA A 21 -4.02 2.72 23.23
N PRO A 22 -2.67 2.74 23.23
CA PRO A 22 -1.96 3.99 23.24
C PRO A 22 -2.53 4.75 22.04
N GLN A 23 -3.34 5.76 22.32
CA GLN A 23 -3.88 6.63 21.28
C GLN A 23 -2.67 7.22 20.61
N GLY A 24 -2.48 6.86 19.34
CA GLY A 24 -1.43 7.42 18.54
C GLY A 24 -1.55 8.93 18.65
N LYS A 25 -0.59 9.56 19.29
CA LYS A 25 -0.54 11.01 19.30
C LYS A 25 -0.28 11.45 17.88
N THR A 26 -1.15 12.31 17.35
CA THR A 26 -0.88 12.98 16.09
C THR A 26 0.46 13.70 16.20
N HIS A 27 1.26 13.60 15.17
CA HIS A 27 2.68 13.86 15.22
C HIS A 27 3.07 15.32 15.20
N SER A 28 2.12 16.17 14.87
CA SER A 28 2.30 17.62 14.96
C SER A 28 2.35 18.14 16.41
N GLY A 29 2.25 17.28 17.43
CA GLY A 29 2.03 17.70 18.81
C GLY A 29 0.70 18.44 18.97
N ARG A 30 -0.02 18.65 17.89
CA ARG A 30 -1.34 19.23 17.79
C ARG A 30 -2.30 18.09 17.52
N SER A 31 -2.97 17.62 18.56
CA SER A 31 -4.31 17.10 18.33
C SER A 31 -5.05 18.24 17.65
N THR A 32 -5.44 18.08 16.40
CA THR A 32 -6.27 19.09 15.73
C THR A 32 -7.64 19.17 16.40
N GLY A 33 -7.97 18.20 17.29
CA GLY A 33 -9.30 18.07 17.86
C GLY A 33 -10.38 17.83 16.81
N GLN A 34 -9.98 17.73 15.54
CA GLN A 34 -10.89 17.56 14.42
C GLN A 34 -11.18 16.06 14.25
N THR A 35 -12.46 15.73 14.26
CA THR A 35 -12.91 14.46 13.72
C THR A 35 -12.57 14.43 12.23
N PRO A 36 -12.22 13.26 11.65
CA PRO A 36 -12.03 13.13 10.23
C PRO A 36 -13.19 13.81 9.47
N PHE A 37 -12.85 14.67 8.53
CA PHE A 37 -13.87 15.32 7.71
C PHE A 37 -14.50 14.30 6.75
N PRO A 38 -15.69 14.57 6.18
CA PRO A 38 -16.28 13.71 5.18
C PRO A 38 -15.31 13.45 4.03
N VAL A 39 -15.25 12.23 3.54
CA VAL A 39 -14.30 11.81 2.48
C VAL A 39 -14.41 12.65 1.21
N GLU A 40 -15.56 13.25 0.96
CA GLU A 40 -15.83 14.10 -0.19
C GLU A 40 -15.30 15.53 -0.03
N ASN A 41 -14.98 15.95 1.18
CA ASN A 41 -14.58 17.33 1.48
C ASN A 41 -13.09 17.40 1.88
N TYR A 42 -12.21 17.32 0.89
CA TYR A 42 -10.78 17.37 1.11
C TYR A 42 -10.30 18.81 1.41
N GLN A 43 -9.66 18.98 2.56
CA GLN A 43 -9.04 20.23 2.97
C GLN A 43 -7.53 20.01 3.18
N GLU A 44 -6.72 20.93 2.69
CA GLU A 44 -5.26 20.88 2.88
C GLU A 44 -4.84 21.76 4.07
N LEU A 45 -3.79 21.38 4.75
CA LEU A 45 -3.12 22.26 5.72
C LEU A 45 -2.42 23.41 4.99
N SER A 46 -2.25 24.53 5.71
CA SER A 46 -1.48 25.67 5.20
C SER A 46 -0.04 25.25 4.90
N ASN A 47 0.49 25.72 3.77
CA ASN A 47 1.88 25.46 3.42
C ASN A 47 2.82 26.21 4.40
N PRO A 48 3.70 25.51 5.13
CA PRO A 48 4.66 26.16 6.03
C PRO A 48 5.74 26.94 5.26
N VAL A 49 5.96 26.60 3.98
CA VAL A 49 6.92 27.28 3.11
C VAL A 49 6.23 28.38 2.29
N LYS A 50 6.77 29.58 2.35
CA LYS A 50 6.27 30.69 1.54
C LYS A 50 6.90 30.69 0.15
N ALA A 51 6.13 31.09 -0.85
CA ALA A 51 6.61 31.26 -2.20
C ALA A 51 7.68 32.35 -2.27
N ASP A 52 8.84 32.02 -2.85
CA ASP A 52 9.91 33.01 -3.10
C ASP A 52 9.49 33.93 -4.26
N ALA A 53 9.37 35.23 -3.97
CA ALA A 53 8.95 36.24 -4.95
C ALA A 53 9.88 36.28 -6.19
N ALA A 54 11.16 35.98 -6.04
CA ALA A 54 12.13 36.00 -7.13
C ALA A 54 11.84 34.88 -8.15
N LEU A 55 11.46 33.68 -7.69
CA LEU A 55 11.09 32.56 -8.55
C LEU A 55 9.82 32.86 -9.38
N TRP A 56 8.94 33.72 -8.88
CA TRP A 56 7.67 34.06 -9.51
C TRP A 56 7.69 35.34 -10.33
N ALA A 57 8.79 36.11 -10.30
CA ALA A 57 8.88 37.43 -10.93
C ALA A 57 8.63 37.41 -12.45
N GLN A 58 9.04 36.34 -13.14
CA GLN A 58 8.89 36.18 -14.59
C GLN A 58 7.76 35.22 -14.98
N VAL A 59 6.98 34.74 -14.00
CA VAL A 59 5.90 33.78 -14.25
C VAL A 59 4.64 34.49 -14.75
N LYS A 60 4.06 33.99 -15.83
CA LYS A 60 2.81 34.54 -16.40
C LYS A 60 1.65 34.39 -15.41
N PRO A 61 0.60 35.24 -15.54
CA PRO A 61 -0.60 35.17 -14.68
C PRO A 61 -1.21 33.77 -14.57
N VAL A 62 -1.24 32.99 -15.67
CA VAL A 62 -1.72 31.63 -15.71
C VAL A 62 -0.87 30.82 -16.70
N ASN A 63 -0.41 29.67 -16.26
CA ASN A 63 0.30 28.70 -17.09
C ASN A 63 -0.39 27.33 -16.96
N VAL A 64 -0.40 26.58 -18.06
CA VAL A 64 -0.87 25.20 -18.13
C VAL A 64 0.08 24.42 -19.02
N SER A 65 0.63 23.31 -18.54
CA SER A 65 1.60 22.51 -19.29
C SER A 65 1.54 21.04 -18.92
N TRP A 66 1.77 20.17 -19.88
CA TRP A 66 2.08 18.78 -19.59
C TRP A 66 3.39 18.65 -18.79
N GLY A 67 3.35 17.77 -17.82
CA GLY A 67 4.48 17.25 -17.07
C GLY A 67 4.66 15.75 -17.26
N THR A 68 5.13 15.06 -16.24
CA THR A 68 5.33 13.61 -16.23
C THR A 68 4.73 13.02 -14.95
N ALA A 69 4.42 11.72 -14.96
CA ALA A 69 3.79 11.04 -13.82
C ALA A 69 4.74 10.81 -12.62
N ASP A 70 6.04 11.02 -12.82
CA ASP A 70 7.12 10.74 -11.89
C ASP A 70 7.53 11.94 -11.01
N VAL A 71 6.91 13.10 -11.18
CA VAL A 71 7.28 14.35 -10.49
C VAL A 71 6.25 14.76 -9.45
N ARG A 72 6.74 15.14 -8.27
CA ARG A 72 5.96 15.89 -7.27
C ARG A 72 6.16 17.38 -7.49
N TYR A 73 5.11 18.09 -7.89
CA TYR A 73 5.17 19.56 -8.03
C TYR A 73 5.03 20.19 -6.65
N LYS A 74 6.07 20.92 -6.22
CA LYS A 74 6.01 21.71 -4.96
C LYS A 74 5.00 22.83 -5.12
N LYS A 75 4.20 23.07 -4.09
CA LYS A 75 3.10 24.04 -4.12
C LYS A 75 3.60 25.48 -4.28
N GLU A 76 4.69 25.81 -3.63
CA GLU A 76 5.27 27.16 -3.54
C GLU A 76 6.24 27.50 -4.69
N VAL A 77 6.51 26.58 -5.61
CA VAL A 77 7.49 26.75 -6.70
C VAL A 77 6.79 26.69 -8.04
N PRO A 78 7.17 27.52 -9.05
CA PRO A 78 6.65 27.39 -10.41
C PRO A 78 6.89 25.97 -10.96
N ALA A 79 5.82 25.32 -11.46
CA ALA A 79 5.88 23.90 -11.78
C ALA A 79 6.91 23.54 -12.86
N MET A 80 7.10 24.39 -13.86
CA MET A 80 7.97 24.12 -15.02
C MET A 80 8.49 25.40 -15.67
N ALA A 81 9.73 25.34 -16.18
CA ALA A 81 10.31 26.41 -16.96
C ALA A 81 9.83 26.39 -18.43
N LYS A 82 9.57 25.21 -18.99
CA LYS A 82 9.14 25.04 -20.40
C LYS A 82 7.70 24.56 -20.50
N ILE A 83 6.92 25.21 -21.36
CA ILE A 83 5.53 24.85 -21.62
C ILE A 83 5.44 23.79 -22.72
N ARG A 84 4.79 22.66 -22.41
CA ARG A 84 4.48 21.58 -23.34
C ARG A 84 2.97 21.48 -23.54
N LYS A 85 2.49 21.67 -24.76
CA LYS A 85 1.05 21.65 -25.09
C LYS A 85 0.57 20.30 -25.64
N SER A 86 1.50 19.38 -25.92
CA SER A 86 1.20 18.03 -26.39
C SER A 86 1.96 17.01 -25.58
N GLN A 87 1.30 15.92 -25.23
CA GLN A 87 1.87 14.74 -24.57
C GLN A 87 1.63 13.52 -25.45
N GLN A 88 2.63 12.65 -25.53
CA GLN A 88 2.53 11.38 -26.21
C GLN A 88 2.92 10.27 -25.26
N LEU A 89 2.06 9.25 -25.14
CA LEU A 89 2.26 8.06 -24.35
C LEU A 89 2.26 6.83 -25.26
N THR A 90 2.86 5.75 -24.79
CA THR A 90 2.81 4.44 -25.43
C THR A 90 2.25 3.44 -24.42
N ALA A 91 1.45 2.50 -24.89
CA ALA A 91 0.86 1.47 -24.05
C ALA A 91 0.71 0.15 -24.80
N TRP A 92 0.72 -0.95 -24.04
CA TRP A 92 0.14 -2.21 -24.49
C TRP A 92 -1.38 -2.19 -24.30
N LYS A 93 -2.10 -3.05 -24.98
CA LYS A 93 -3.52 -3.31 -24.66
C LYS A 93 -3.61 -3.88 -23.24
N GLY A 94 -4.62 -3.49 -22.48
CA GLY A 94 -4.77 -3.91 -21.08
C GLY A 94 -3.88 -3.16 -20.08
N GLU A 95 -2.99 -2.28 -20.54
CA GLU A 95 -2.08 -1.53 -19.67
C GLU A 95 -2.77 -0.28 -19.08
N ARG A 96 -2.42 0.02 -17.83
CA ARG A 96 -2.75 1.28 -17.15
C ARG A 96 -1.55 2.21 -17.24
N ILE A 97 -1.71 3.32 -17.93
CA ILE A 97 -0.69 4.34 -18.11
C ILE A 97 -1.13 5.66 -17.51
N ALA A 98 -0.18 6.56 -17.22
CA ALA A 98 -0.52 7.85 -16.65
C ALA A 98 0.45 8.95 -17.05
N THR A 99 -0.02 10.18 -16.89
CA THR A 99 0.77 11.41 -16.98
C THR A 99 0.20 12.47 -16.04
N GLN A 100 0.90 13.57 -15.88
CA GLN A 100 0.42 14.75 -15.17
C GLN A 100 0.50 15.98 -16.05
N PHE A 101 -0.37 16.94 -15.80
CA PHE A 101 -0.16 18.33 -16.19
C PHE A 101 -0.19 19.20 -14.93
N ALA A 102 0.35 20.40 -15.02
CA ALA A 102 0.30 21.36 -13.94
C ALA A 102 -0.32 22.68 -14.38
N VAL A 103 -0.97 23.34 -13.40
CA VAL A 103 -1.50 24.69 -13.49
C VAL A 103 -0.82 25.54 -12.44
N TRP A 104 -0.26 26.70 -12.83
CA TRP A 104 0.41 27.60 -11.91
C TRP A 104 0.36 29.04 -12.44
N GLY A 105 0.55 30.02 -11.58
CA GLY A 105 0.55 31.40 -12.02
C GLY A 105 0.63 32.41 -10.88
N THR A 106 0.59 33.70 -11.26
CA THR A 106 0.65 34.83 -10.34
C THR A 106 -0.74 35.45 -10.06
N LYS A 107 -1.81 34.80 -10.54
CA LYS A 107 -3.21 35.20 -10.27
C LYS A 107 -3.98 34.04 -9.66
N ASP A 108 -4.94 34.38 -8.80
CA ASP A 108 -5.89 33.42 -8.24
C ASP A 108 -6.82 32.85 -9.33
N LEU A 109 -7.14 31.57 -9.17
CA LEU A 109 -8.18 30.87 -9.92
C LEU A 109 -9.23 30.36 -8.92
N ASP A 110 -10.42 30.94 -8.92
CA ASP A 110 -11.42 30.63 -7.90
C ASP A 110 -12.09 29.27 -8.09
N LYS A 111 -12.17 28.79 -9.33
CA LYS A 111 -12.85 27.54 -9.70
C LYS A 111 -12.06 26.79 -10.78
N LEU A 112 -10.81 26.43 -10.44
CA LEU A 112 -9.99 25.57 -11.32
C LEU A 112 -10.70 24.22 -11.49
N ASN A 113 -10.95 23.83 -12.73
CA ASN A 113 -11.46 22.50 -13.10
C ASN A 113 -10.88 22.08 -14.45
N PHE A 114 -11.05 20.80 -14.78
CA PHE A 114 -10.63 20.28 -16.07
C PHE A 114 -11.44 19.06 -16.48
N GLU A 115 -11.47 18.83 -17.78
CA GLU A 115 -12.08 17.65 -18.38
C GLU A 115 -11.12 17.02 -19.39
N VAL A 116 -11.19 15.72 -19.54
CA VAL A 116 -10.44 14.95 -20.54
C VAL A 116 -11.47 14.38 -21.51
N SER A 117 -11.28 14.61 -22.81
CA SER A 117 -12.16 14.03 -23.83
C SER A 117 -11.88 12.54 -24.01
N ASP A 118 -12.79 11.82 -24.61
CA ASP A 118 -12.52 10.49 -25.16
C ASP A 118 -11.27 10.52 -26.04
N LEU A 119 -10.55 9.40 -26.05
CA LEU A 119 -9.41 9.21 -26.94
C LEU A 119 -9.87 8.45 -28.19
N VAL A 120 -9.89 9.14 -29.33
CA VAL A 120 -10.42 8.62 -30.60
C VAL A 120 -9.29 8.00 -31.42
N HIS A 121 -9.50 6.79 -31.91
CA HIS A 121 -8.56 6.09 -32.80
C HIS A 121 -8.47 6.79 -34.16
N SER A 122 -7.25 6.94 -34.68
CA SER A 122 -6.97 7.76 -35.87
C SER A 122 -7.59 7.26 -37.18
N SER A 123 -7.89 5.97 -37.31
CA SER A 123 -8.38 5.35 -38.54
C SER A 123 -9.62 4.47 -38.35
N SER A 124 -10.28 4.56 -37.20
CA SER A 124 -11.52 3.82 -36.92
C SER A 124 -12.44 4.63 -36.00
N ARG A 125 -13.65 4.10 -35.72
CA ARG A 125 -14.59 4.70 -34.75
C ARG A 125 -14.34 4.22 -33.32
N PHE A 126 -13.32 3.40 -33.09
CA PHE A 126 -13.03 2.92 -31.73
C PHE A 126 -12.55 4.07 -30.84
N THR A 127 -13.07 4.12 -29.63
CA THR A 127 -12.69 5.12 -28.62
C THR A 127 -12.29 4.43 -27.31
N ILE A 128 -11.35 5.06 -26.60
CA ILE A 128 -11.15 4.81 -25.17
C ILE A 128 -11.93 5.90 -24.45
N GLY A 129 -13.08 5.53 -23.90
CA GLY A 129 -14.04 6.47 -23.31
C GLY A 129 -13.64 6.96 -21.93
N GLN A 130 -14.40 7.91 -21.41
CA GLN A 130 -14.12 8.56 -20.12
C GLN A 130 -14.18 7.57 -18.94
N GLU A 131 -14.93 6.49 -19.04
CA GLU A 131 -14.99 5.42 -18.04
C GLU A 131 -13.65 4.67 -17.85
N GLN A 132 -12.73 4.81 -18.81
CA GLN A 132 -11.38 4.29 -18.76
C GLN A 132 -10.36 5.30 -18.23
N LEU A 133 -10.81 6.51 -17.94
CA LEU A 133 -9.95 7.59 -17.45
C LEU A 133 -10.09 7.73 -15.93
N HIS A 134 -8.94 7.81 -15.26
CA HIS A 134 -8.88 8.14 -13.84
C HIS A 134 -8.18 9.48 -13.66
N VAL A 135 -8.95 10.53 -13.43
CA VAL A 135 -8.46 11.90 -13.36
C VAL A 135 -8.69 12.51 -11.99
N GLY A 136 -7.83 13.42 -11.57
CA GLY A 136 -7.98 14.10 -10.29
C GLY A 136 -6.91 15.14 -10.02
N PHE A 137 -7.15 15.97 -9.01
CA PHE A 137 -6.12 16.87 -8.50
C PHE A 137 -5.12 16.09 -7.65
N VAL A 138 -3.83 16.35 -7.84
CA VAL A 138 -2.80 15.80 -6.95
C VAL A 138 -2.72 16.72 -5.73
N ARG A 139 -3.29 16.27 -4.63
CA ARG A 139 -3.43 17.08 -3.41
C ARG A 139 -2.21 16.98 -2.51
N TYR A 140 -2.14 17.86 -1.54
CA TYR A 140 -0.99 17.99 -0.65
C TYR A 140 -1.30 17.49 0.75
N VAL A 141 -0.34 16.77 1.34
CA VAL A 141 -0.37 16.33 2.74
C VAL A 141 0.89 16.76 3.47
N MET A 142 0.78 16.98 4.76
CA MET A 142 1.94 17.25 5.61
C MET A 142 2.76 15.96 5.77
N THR A 143 4.06 16.10 5.65
CA THR A 143 5.04 15.03 5.84
C THR A 143 6.20 15.49 6.71
N ASP A 144 7.07 14.56 7.02
CA ASP A 144 8.32 14.74 7.75
C ASP A 144 9.40 13.97 6.98
N GLU A 145 10.35 14.69 6.40
CA GLU A 145 11.34 14.12 5.46
C GLU A 145 12.48 13.36 6.15
N LEU A 146 12.41 13.10 7.46
CA LEU A 146 13.46 12.40 8.21
C LEU A 146 14.83 13.10 8.13
N ASN A 147 14.86 14.40 7.85
CA ASN A 147 16.06 15.17 7.55
C ASN A 147 17.09 15.23 8.68
N GLN A 148 16.70 14.89 9.89
CA GLN A 148 17.51 14.92 11.10
C GLN A 148 18.42 13.68 11.23
N GLY A 149 19.08 13.29 10.15
CA GLY A 149 20.04 12.18 10.16
C GLY A 149 19.78 11.08 9.14
N GLY A 150 18.81 11.23 8.28
CA GLY A 150 18.64 10.45 7.03
C GLY A 150 18.33 8.97 7.19
N ARG A 151 18.12 8.46 8.40
CA ARG A 151 17.72 7.07 8.61
C ARG A 151 16.25 7.00 8.95
N GLY A 152 15.54 6.11 8.27
CA GLY A 152 14.19 5.72 8.64
C GLY A 152 14.15 5.38 10.13
N ALA A 153 13.16 5.89 10.86
CA ALA A 153 12.99 5.57 12.25
C ALA A 153 12.00 4.41 12.36
N CYS A 154 12.47 3.28 12.83
CA CYS A 154 11.64 2.16 13.22
C CYS A 154 11.32 2.27 14.70
N GLY A 155 10.03 2.48 15.03
CA GLY A 155 9.53 2.54 16.39
C GLY A 155 9.92 3.80 17.18
N GLY A 156 8.96 4.54 17.64
CA GLY A 156 9.16 5.57 18.66
C GLY A 156 9.87 6.85 18.22
N ARG A 157 9.43 7.48 17.13
CA ARG A 157 9.88 8.81 16.73
C ARG A 157 9.41 9.89 17.71
N ASN A 158 10.24 10.89 17.95
CA ASN A 158 9.87 12.05 18.77
C ASN A 158 9.10 13.09 17.92
N PRO A 159 7.80 13.34 18.20
CA PRO A 159 7.01 14.30 17.44
C PRO A 159 7.57 15.74 17.46
N ASN A 160 8.34 16.09 18.50
CA ASN A 160 8.94 17.43 18.60
C ASN A 160 10.13 17.63 17.63
N SER A 161 10.66 16.55 17.07
CA SER A 161 11.74 16.59 16.08
C SER A 161 11.25 16.45 14.64
N PHE A 162 9.93 16.39 14.43
CA PHE A 162 9.38 16.34 13.07
C PHE A 162 9.60 17.66 12.36
N ASP A 163 10.03 17.57 11.10
CA ASP A 163 9.87 18.69 10.20
C ASP A 163 8.44 18.78 9.65
N SER A 164 8.17 19.82 8.91
CA SER A 164 6.86 20.09 8.33
C SER A 164 7.05 20.50 6.88
N THR A 165 6.89 19.55 5.99
CA THR A 165 6.93 19.77 4.54
C THR A 165 5.61 19.34 3.92
N LEU A 166 5.04 20.19 3.07
CA LEU A 166 3.81 19.85 2.34
C LEU A 166 4.18 19.19 1.02
N VAL A 167 3.76 17.93 0.83
CA VAL A 167 4.07 17.15 -0.39
C VAL A 167 2.82 16.76 -1.16
N ALA A 168 2.93 16.79 -2.48
CA ALA A 168 1.94 16.28 -3.41
C ALA A 168 1.94 14.74 -3.36
N ASP A 169 0.84 14.08 -2.96
CA ASP A 169 0.75 12.63 -2.92
C ASP A 169 -0.64 12.08 -3.28
N PRO A 170 -1.76 12.40 -2.56
CA PRO A 170 -3.08 11.85 -2.89
C PRO A 170 -3.58 12.34 -4.25
N ILE A 171 -4.21 11.45 -5.02
CA ILE A 171 -4.92 11.78 -6.25
C ILE A 171 -6.40 11.86 -5.91
N ASP A 172 -6.92 13.08 -5.88
CA ASP A 172 -8.29 13.39 -5.47
C ASP A 172 -9.23 13.48 -6.67
N HIS A 173 -9.95 12.40 -6.90
CA HIS A 173 -10.95 12.28 -7.96
C HIS A 173 -12.37 12.71 -7.52
N LEU A 174 -12.56 13.09 -6.25
CA LEU A 174 -13.84 13.48 -5.67
C LEU A 174 -14.05 15.00 -5.66
N THR A 175 -12.99 15.78 -5.91
CA THR A 175 -13.06 17.23 -5.98
C THR A 175 -13.16 17.68 -7.44
N ASP A 176 -14.30 18.24 -7.82
CA ASP A 176 -14.55 18.75 -9.19
C ASP A 176 -13.89 20.10 -9.43
N THR A 177 -13.84 20.96 -8.42
CA THR A 177 -13.30 22.32 -8.53
C THR A 177 -12.38 22.64 -7.36
N LEU A 178 -11.28 23.34 -7.65
CA LEU A 178 -10.29 23.74 -6.66
C LEU A 178 -10.00 25.25 -6.77
N LYS A 179 -9.89 25.94 -5.62
CA LYS A 179 -9.30 27.27 -5.58
C LYS A 179 -7.78 27.14 -5.65
N LEU A 180 -7.15 27.80 -6.62
CA LEU A 180 -5.71 27.88 -6.74
C LEU A 180 -5.27 29.32 -6.45
N GLU A 181 -4.50 29.50 -5.41
CA GLU A 181 -4.02 30.81 -4.98
C GLU A 181 -2.85 31.28 -5.87
N ALA A 182 -2.69 32.59 -5.98
CA ALA A 182 -1.56 33.20 -6.67
C ALA A 182 -0.22 32.69 -6.10
N ARG A 183 0.75 32.51 -6.98
CA ARG A 183 2.09 31.98 -6.67
C ARG A 183 2.05 30.56 -6.07
N THR A 184 1.12 29.76 -6.57
CA THR A 184 1.06 28.32 -6.26
C THR A 184 0.99 27.49 -7.52
N SER A 185 1.40 26.24 -7.40
CA SER A 185 1.33 25.22 -8.44
C SER A 185 0.40 24.08 -8.03
N GLN A 186 -0.37 23.57 -8.99
CA GLN A 186 -1.27 22.42 -8.81
C GLN A 186 -1.00 21.35 -9.86
N GLY A 187 -0.60 20.16 -9.43
CA GLY A 187 -0.54 18.97 -10.28
C GLY A 187 -1.92 18.38 -10.51
N CYS A 188 -2.15 17.89 -11.72
CA CYS A 188 -3.39 17.21 -12.12
C CYS A 188 -3.03 15.89 -12.77
N TRP A 189 -3.63 14.81 -12.30
CA TRP A 189 -3.38 13.45 -12.75
C TRP A 189 -4.30 13.06 -13.92
N VAL A 190 -3.75 12.35 -14.89
CA VAL A 190 -4.47 11.74 -16.00
C VAL A 190 -4.02 10.30 -16.14
N GLY A 191 -4.76 9.37 -15.56
CA GLY A 191 -4.60 7.93 -15.72
C GLY A 191 -5.52 7.40 -16.83
N ILE A 192 -5.05 6.42 -17.58
CA ILE A 192 -5.76 5.81 -18.70
C ILE A 192 -5.65 4.29 -18.57
N ARG A 193 -6.77 3.59 -18.50
CA ARG A 193 -6.83 2.13 -18.64
C ARG A 193 -7.07 1.79 -20.10
N VAL A 194 -6.07 1.30 -20.80
CA VAL A 194 -6.23 0.86 -22.18
C VAL A 194 -6.97 -0.47 -22.20
N PRO A 195 -8.15 -0.57 -22.83
CA PRO A 195 -8.89 -1.83 -22.86
C PRO A 195 -8.10 -2.96 -23.53
N GLN A 196 -8.29 -4.20 -23.08
CA GLN A 196 -7.65 -5.38 -23.71
C GLN A 196 -8.09 -5.59 -25.16
N ASN A 197 -9.31 -5.18 -25.49
CA ASN A 197 -9.86 -5.22 -26.85
C ASN A 197 -9.61 -3.95 -27.66
N ALA A 198 -8.79 -3.00 -27.16
CA ALA A 198 -8.42 -1.80 -27.90
C ALA A 198 -7.76 -2.16 -29.24
N LEU A 199 -8.06 -1.40 -30.27
CA LEU A 199 -7.34 -1.51 -31.53
C LEU A 199 -5.93 -0.95 -31.36
N ALA A 200 -4.94 -1.62 -31.94
CA ALA A 200 -3.59 -1.06 -32.01
C ALA A 200 -3.55 0.14 -32.96
N GLY A 201 -2.83 1.18 -32.57
CA GLY A 201 -2.73 2.39 -33.36
C GLY A 201 -2.67 3.67 -32.52
N LYS A 202 -2.89 4.79 -33.19
CA LYS A 202 -2.80 6.12 -32.55
C LYS A 202 -4.18 6.59 -32.12
N TYR A 203 -4.26 7.03 -30.87
CA TYR A 203 -5.43 7.67 -30.28
C TYR A 203 -5.14 9.12 -29.96
N SER A 204 -6.12 9.98 -30.10
CA SER A 204 -5.99 11.42 -29.81
C SER A 204 -7.17 11.91 -28.97
N GLY A 205 -6.85 12.73 -27.99
CA GLY A 205 -7.81 13.43 -27.16
C GLY A 205 -7.24 14.76 -26.67
N GLN A 206 -7.96 15.42 -25.79
CA GLN A 206 -7.61 16.73 -25.29
C GLN A 206 -8.00 16.87 -23.82
N VAL A 207 -7.16 17.53 -23.05
CA VAL A 207 -7.52 18.09 -21.75
C VAL A 207 -7.90 19.56 -21.92
N THR A 208 -9.08 19.93 -21.44
CA THR A 208 -9.55 21.32 -21.40
C THR A 208 -9.53 21.80 -19.95
N VAL A 209 -8.69 22.79 -19.66
CA VAL A 209 -8.55 23.38 -18.33
C VAL A 209 -9.31 24.69 -18.25
N ARG A 210 -10.08 24.89 -17.19
CA ARG A 210 -10.98 26.02 -17.00
C ARG A 210 -10.81 26.70 -15.64
N ASN A 211 -11.21 27.95 -15.57
CA ASN A 211 -11.55 28.64 -14.32
C ASN A 211 -13.05 28.97 -14.36
N GLY A 212 -13.85 28.18 -13.67
CA GLY A 212 -15.30 28.14 -13.89
C GLY A 212 -15.62 27.75 -15.33
N ASN A 213 -16.37 28.57 -16.04
CA ASN A 213 -16.72 28.33 -17.45
C ASN A 213 -15.65 28.83 -18.45
N ARG A 214 -14.68 29.61 -17.99
CA ARG A 214 -13.65 30.19 -18.86
C ARG A 214 -12.54 29.20 -19.13
N VAL A 215 -12.29 28.85 -20.38
CA VAL A 215 -11.12 28.06 -20.81
C VAL A 215 -9.86 28.87 -20.60
N ILE A 216 -8.90 28.31 -19.85
CA ILE A 216 -7.58 28.89 -19.58
C ILE A 216 -6.44 28.11 -20.24
N GLY A 217 -6.71 26.89 -20.70
CA GLY A 217 -5.73 26.07 -21.41
C GLY A 217 -6.35 24.87 -22.11
N LYS A 218 -5.71 24.45 -23.20
CA LYS A 218 -5.98 23.20 -23.90
C LYS A 218 -4.67 22.47 -24.09
N LEU A 219 -4.68 21.16 -23.84
CA LEU A 219 -3.53 20.28 -23.91
C LEU A 219 -3.86 19.07 -24.77
N ALA A 220 -3.11 18.85 -25.84
CA ALA A 220 -3.29 17.67 -26.70
C ALA A 220 -2.72 16.41 -26.02
N LEU A 221 -3.47 15.31 -26.04
CA LEU A 221 -3.07 14.00 -25.53
C LEU A 221 -3.08 12.99 -26.67
N ARG A 222 -1.99 12.26 -26.83
CA ARG A 222 -1.85 11.19 -27.82
C ARG A 222 -1.39 9.92 -27.13
N VAL A 223 -2.01 8.79 -27.49
CA VAL A 223 -1.63 7.46 -27.01
C VAL A 223 -1.38 6.56 -28.21
N ASN A 224 -0.22 5.93 -28.23
CA ASN A 224 0.11 4.90 -29.22
C ASN A 224 -0.05 3.52 -28.58
N VAL A 225 -1.11 2.79 -28.96
CA VAL A 225 -1.40 1.46 -28.45
C VAL A 225 -0.71 0.42 -29.35
N SER A 226 0.12 -0.43 -28.73
CA SER A 226 0.85 -1.48 -29.44
C SER A 226 -0.06 -2.68 -29.77
N GLN A 227 0.46 -3.62 -30.60
CA GLN A 227 -0.22 -4.88 -30.86
C GLN A 227 -0.20 -5.84 -29.65
N ARG A 228 0.78 -5.68 -28.75
CA ARG A 228 0.92 -6.53 -27.57
C ARG A 228 -0.18 -6.29 -26.57
N THR A 229 -0.52 -7.34 -25.85
CA THR A 229 -1.55 -7.30 -24.79
C THR A 229 -0.93 -7.71 -23.47
N LEU A 230 -1.13 -6.90 -22.44
CA LEU A 230 -0.86 -7.28 -21.08
C LEU A 230 -1.96 -8.24 -20.60
N PRO A 231 -1.64 -9.34 -19.91
CA PRO A 231 -2.65 -10.23 -19.34
C PRO A 231 -3.65 -9.50 -18.45
N ALA A 232 -4.82 -10.07 -18.25
CA ALA A 232 -5.74 -9.56 -17.24
C ALA A 232 -5.08 -9.58 -15.86
N VAL A 233 -5.41 -8.61 -15.01
CA VAL A 233 -4.77 -8.43 -13.68
C VAL A 233 -4.76 -9.70 -12.84
N LYS A 234 -5.85 -10.48 -12.89
CA LYS A 234 -5.96 -11.78 -12.18
C LYS A 234 -4.90 -12.82 -12.61
N ASP A 235 -4.38 -12.66 -13.84
CA ASP A 235 -3.43 -13.58 -14.47
C ASP A 235 -1.98 -13.06 -14.41
N TRP A 236 -1.73 -11.93 -13.77
CA TRP A 236 -0.38 -11.43 -13.53
C TRP A 236 0.40 -12.39 -12.65
N ALA A 237 1.67 -12.61 -12.98
CA ALA A 237 2.54 -13.48 -12.21
C ALA A 237 3.07 -12.79 -10.94
N PHE A 238 3.19 -11.46 -10.95
CA PHE A 238 3.71 -10.70 -9.82
C PHE A 238 2.91 -10.98 -8.54
N HIS A 239 3.60 -11.42 -7.50
CA HIS A 239 3.01 -11.68 -6.18
C HIS A 239 3.02 -10.40 -5.35
N LEU A 240 1.88 -9.70 -5.34
CA LEU A 240 1.68 -8.49 -4.55
C LEU A 240 1.00 -8.83 -3.22
N ASP A 241 1.70 -8.57 -2.11
CA ASP A 241 1.17 -8.66 -0.75
C ASP A 241 1.20 -7.28 -0.08
N LEU A 242 0.05 -6.64 0.02
CA LEU A 242 -0.13 -5.40 0.79
C LEU A 242 -1.09 -5.69 1.93
N TRP A 243 -0.64 -5.61 3.19
CA TRP A 243 -1.47 -5.97 4.35
C TRP A 243 -2.61 -4.99 4.53
N GLN A 244 -3.83 -5.53 4.55
CA GLN A 244 -5.05 -4.75 4.67
C GLN A 244 -5.45 -4.60 6.14
N ASN A 245 -5.82 -3.37 6.54
CA ASN A 245 -6.34 -3.07 7.88
C ASN A 245 -7.83 -2.68 7.79
N PRO A 246 -8.76 -3.63 7.97
CA PRO A 246 -10.19 -3.33 7.95
C PRO A 246 -10.62 -2.42 9.11
N PHE A 247 -9.92 -2.46 10.24
CA PHE A 247 -10.27 -1.68 11.43
C PHE A 247 -10.03 -0.18 11.22
N ALA A 248 -9.00 0.20 10.46
CA ALA A 248 -8.76 1.59 10.07
C ALA A 248 -9.92 2.13 9.20
N ILE A 249 -10.48 1.30 8.32
CA ILE A 249 -11.64 1.67 7.50
C ILE A 249 -12.87 1.87 8.37
N ALA A 250 -13.14 0.94 9.31
CA ALA A 250 -14.26 1.05 10.24
C ALA A 250 -14.20 2.36 11.05
N ARG A 251 -13.02 2.69 11.61
CA ARG A 251 -12.82 3.94 12.35
C ARG A 251 -13.04 5.16 11.48
N TYR A 252 -12.40 5.23 10.34
CA TYR A 252 -12.45 6.42 9.49
C TYR A 252 -13.87 6.70 8.97
N HIS A 253 -14.58 5.66 8.57
CA HIS A 253 -15.97 5.75 8.11
C HIS A 253 -17.00 5.77 9.24
N LYS A 254 -16.57 5.66 10.50
CA LYS A 254 -17.44 5.66 11.71
C LYS A 254 -18.54 4.60 11.64
N VAL A 255 -18.19 3.42 11.19
CA VAL A 255 -19.10 2.27 11.08
C VAL A 255 -18.67 1.16 12.04
N ALA A 256 -19.63 0.39 12.53
CA ALA A 256 -19.32 -0.76 13.38
C ALA A 256 -18.55 -1.81 12.57
N PRO A 257 -17.42 -2.34 13.10
CA PRO A 257 -16.69 -3.41 12.45
C PRO A 257 -17.61 -4.57 12.06
N TRP A 258 -17.39 -5.09 10.85
CA TRP A 258 -18.09 -6.26 10.29
C TRP A 258 -19.60 -6.08 10.04
N SER A 259 -20.16 -4.88 10.24
CA SER A 259 -21.52 -4.54 9.79
C SER A 259 -21.58 -4.45 8.25
N ASP A 260 -22.80 -4.46 7.70
CA ASP A 260 -22.99 -4.30 6.24
C ASP A 260 -22.49 -2.94 5.75
N ALA A 261 -22.61 -1.90 6.58
CA ALA A 261 -22.04 -0.58 6.30
C ALA A 261 -20.50 -0.65 6.21
N HIS A 262 -19.84 -1.42 7.07
CA HIS A 262 -18.41 -1.63 7.02
C HIS A 262 -17.99 -2.41 5.76
N MET A 263 -18.70 -3.50 5.43
CA MET A 263 -18.43 -4.27 4.21
C MET A 263 -18.57 -3.40 2.96
N LYS A 264 -19.61 -2.55 2.91
CA LYS A 264 -19.80 -1.59 1.82
C LYS A 264 -18.66 -0.56 1.76
N ALA A 265 -18.21 -0.05 2.91
CA ALA A 265 -17.12 0.92 2.99
C ALA A 265 -15.78 0.33 2.54
N MET A 266 -15.51 -0.95 2.84
CA MET A 266 -14.27 -1.65 2.47
C MET A 266 -14.16 -1.93 0.98
N LYS A 267 -15.27 -2.19 0.30
CA LYS A 267 -15.31 -2.67 -1.08
C LYS A 267 -14.43 -1.87 -2.04
N PRO A 268 -14.55 -0.55 -2.18
CA PRO A 268 -13.77 0.20 -3.16
C PRO A 268 -12.25 0.14 -2.90
N TYR A 269 -11.82 0.04 -1.65
CA TYR A 269 -10.40 -0.08 -1.30
C TYR A 269 -9.83 -1.44 -1.67
N MET A 270 -10.59 -2.51 -1.42
CA MET A 270 -10.16 -3.87 -1.76
C MET A 270 -10.21 -4.09 -3.29
N GLU A 271 -11.15 -3.45 -3.99
CA GLU A 271 -11.15 -3.41 -5.46
C GLU A 271 -9.90 -2.70 -6.02
N MET A 272 -9.45 -1.59 -5.40
CA MET A 272 -8.19 -0.95 -5.78
C MET A 272 -7.00 -1.90 -5.61
N TYR A 273 -6.94 -2.63 -4.52
CA TYR A 273 -5.89 -3.63 -4.25
C TYR A 273 -5.94 -4.79 -5.26
N ARG A 274 -7.12 -5.34 -5.53
CA ARG A 274 -7.34 -6.33 -6.59
C ARG A 274 -6.84 -5.83 -7.95
N ASP A 275 -7.23 -4.61 -8.32
CA ASP A 275 -6.91 -3.99 -9.62
C ASP A 275 -5.42 -3.60 -9.75
N ALA A 276 -4.68 -3.61 -8.65
CA ALA A 276 -3.22 -3.52 -8.61
C ALA A 276 -2.52 -4.88 -8.72
N GLY A 277 -3.27 -5.97 -8.76
CA GLY A 277 -2.73 -7.34 -8.79
C GLY A 277 -2.54 -7.97 -7.41
N GLY A 278 -3.25 -7.48 -6.39
CA GLY A 278 -3.24 -8.04 -5.03
C GLY A 278 -3.56 -9.52 -5.00
N LYS A 279 -2.74 -10.31 -4.31
CA LYS A 279 -2.83 -11.78 -4.28
C LYS A 279 -3.21 -12.32 -2.91
N VAL A 280 -2.95 -11.57 -1.85
CA VAL A 280 -2.90 -12.07 -0.48
C VAL A 280 -3.95 -11.39 0.38
N ILE A 281 -4.69 -12.19 1.15
CA ILE A 281 -5.62 -11.73 2.18
C ILE A 281 -4.88 -11.73 3.52
N THR A 282 -4.82 -10.59 4.19
CA THR A 282 -4.27 -10.48 5.54
C THR A 282 -5.35 -10.76 6.57
N ALA A 283 -5.18 -11.78 7.38
CA ALA A 283 -6.11 -12.14 8.46
C ALA A 283 -5.40 -12.21 9.81
N SER A 284 -5.95 -11.59 10.85
CA SER A 284 -5.47 -11.69 12.22
C SER A 284 -6.20 -12.81 12.96
N ILE A 285 -5.49 -13.91 13.27
CA ILE A 285 -6.08 -15.07 13.97
C ILE A 285 -5.93 -14.99 15.48
N MET A 286 -5.35 -13.89 15.96
CA MET A 286 -5.24 -13.59 17.38
C MET A 286 -5.22 -12.07 17.61
N HIS A 287 -5.44 -11.64 18.84
CA HIS A 287 -5.55 -10.25 19.23
C HIS A 287 -4.18 -9.53 19.14
N LYS A 288 -4.13 -8.42 18.41
CA LYS A 288 -2.98 -7.52 18.30
C LYS A 288 -1.67 -8.18 17.88
N PRO A 289 -1.60 -8.90 16.75
CA PRO A 289 -0.38 -9.58 16.33
C PRO A 289 0.83 -8.64 16.23
N TRP A 290 0.62 -7.38 15.87
CA TRP A 290 1.66 -6.34 15.78
C TRP A 290 1.65 -5.34 16.94
N ASN A 291 1.02 -5.71 18.10
CA ASN A 291 0.92 -4.86 19.28
C ASN A 291 0.30 -3.48 18.95
N GLY A 292 1.01 -2.38 19.17
CA GLY A 292 0.54 -1.01 18.91
C GLY A 292 1.30 -0.31 17.79
N GLN A 293 1.78 -1.02 16.79
CA GLN A 293 2.56 -0.44 15.70
C GLN A 293 1.71 0.43 14.76
N THR A 294 0.42 0.14 14.62
CA THR A 294 -0.54 0.93 13.83
C THR A 294 -1.46 1.75 14.73
N PHE A 295 -2.06 2.80 14.19
CA PHE A 295 -3.03 3.61 14.93
C PHE A 295 -4.26 2.78 15.33
N ASP A 296 -4.83 2.05 14.38
CA ASP A 296 -5.90 1.08 14.65
C ASP A 296 -5.29 -0.31 14.80
N TYR A 297 -5.58 -0.97 15.91
CA TYR A 297 -5.10 -2.33 16.14
C TYR A 297 -5.81 -3.33 15.24
N PHE A 298 -5.09 -4.39 14.93
CA PHE A 298 -5.68 -5.57 14.35
C PHE A 298 -6.32 -6.40 15.47
N GLU A 299 -7.64 -6.34 15.58
CA GLU A 299 -8.39 -7.23 16.47
C GLU A 299 -8.41 -8.65 15.89
N THR A 300 -8.64 -9.63 16.76
CA THR A 300 -8.73 -11.01 16.30
C THR A 300 -9.95 -11.23 15.40
N MET A 301 -9.80 -11.95 14.33
CA MET A 301 -10.89 -12.45 13.49
C MET A 301 -11.37 -13.85 13.90
N VAL A 302 -10.65 -14.48 14.84
CA VAL A 302 -11.01 -15.76 15.45
C VAL A 302 -11.22 -15.54 16.95
N THR A 303 -12.43 -15.79 17.47
CA THR A 303 -12.67 -15.68 18.90
C THR A 303 -12.22 -16.95 19.61
N TRP A 304 -11.26 -16.82 20.51
CA TRP A 304 -10.77 -17.90 21.35
C TRP A 304 -11.59 -17.95 22.62
N MET A 305 -12.20 -19.08 22.92
CA MET A 305 -13.03 -19.28 24.11
C MET A 305 -12.57 -20.53 24.87
N LYS A 306 -12.34 -20.37 26.18
CA LYS A 306 -12.15 -21.49 27.07
C LYS A 306 -13.48 -21.77 27.79
N LYS A 307 -14.07 -22.95 27.53
CA LYS A 307 -15.33 -23.36 28.13
C LYS A 307 -15.20 -23.63 29.62
N ALA A 308 -16.34 -23.69 30.34
CA ALA A 308 -16.37 -23.97 31.76
C ALA A 308 -15.77 -25.35 32.13
N ASP A 309 -15.82 -26.32 31.22
CA ASP A 309 -15.19 -27.64 31.35
C ASP A 309 -13.69 -27.66 31.06
N GLY A 310 -13.09 -26.49 30.72
CA GLY A 310 -11.68 -26.32 30.40
C GLY A 310 -11.32 -26.59 28.96
N THR A 311 -12.24 -27.04 28.12
CA THR A 311 -11.98 -27.26 26.67
C THR A 311 -11.97 -25.96 25.89
N TRP A 312 -11.30 -25.96 24.72
CA TRP A 312 -11.24 -24.83 23.82
C TRP A 312 -12.35 -24.88 22.77
N HIS A 313 -12.89 -23.71 22.46
CA HIS A 313 -13.75 -23.47 21.31
C HIS A 313 -13.24 -22.25 20.54
N PHE A 314 -13.27 -22.34 19.21
CA PHE A 314 -12.83 -21.26 18.31
C PHE A 314 -13.99 -20.89 17.39
N ASP A 315 -14.39 -19.61 17.43
CA ASP A 315 -15.42 -19.08 16.55
C ASP A 315 -14.76 -18.35 15.37
N TYR A 316 -15.05 -18.82 14.18
CA TYR A 316 -14.49 -18.32 12.91
C TYR A 316 -15.44 -17.36 12.17
N THR A 317 -16.54 -16.93 12.75
CA THR A 317 -17.59 -16.14 12.08
C THR A 317 -17.02 -14.89 11.42
N VAL A 318 -16.17 -14.12 12.08
CA VAL A 318 -15.56 -12.91 11.54
C VAL A 318 -14.49 -13.25 10.49
N PHE A 319 -13.69 -14.27 10.75
CA PHE A 319 -12.69 -14.76 9.80
C PHE A 319 -13.36 -15.18 8.48
N ASP A 320 -14.42 -15.97 8.57
CA ASP A 320 -15.17 -16.42 7.38
C ASP A 320 -15.77 -15.25 6.60
N LYS A 321 -16.37 -14.30 7.30
CA LYS A 321 -16.97 -13.11 6.67
C LYS A 321 -15.92 -12.29 5.91
N TRP A 322 -14.74 -12.08 6.51
CA TRP A 322 -13.64 -11.36 5.89
C TRP A 322 -13.06 -12.10 4.69
N VAL A 323 -12.70 -13.36 4.86
CA VAL A 323 -12.10 -14.17 3.79
C VAL A 323 -13.06 -14.31 2.62
N GLN A 324 -14.34 -14.65 2.87
CA GLN A 324 -15.32 -14.79 1.79
C GLN A 324 -15.50 -13.48 1.02
N PHE A 325 -15.58 -12.35 1.73
CA PHE A 325 -15.67 -11.03 1.09
C PHE A 325 -14.50 -10.76 0.14
N MET A 326 -13.28 -11.09 0.55
CA MET A 326 -12.09 -10.89 -0.28
C MET A 326 -12.06 -11.85 -1.48
N LEU A 327 -12.46 -13.11 -1.27
CA LEU A 327 -12.58 -14.10 -2.35
C LEU A 327 -13.62 -13.68 -3.38
N ASP A 328 -14.77 -13.17 -2.95
CA ASP A 328 -15.85 -12.67 -3.83
C ASP A 328 -15.41 -11.48 -4.69
N LEU A 329 -14.45 -10.70 -4.20
CA LEU A 329 -13.82 -9.62 -4.96
C LEU A 329 -12.75 -10.12 -5.96
N GLY A 330 -12.35 -11.40 -5.89
CA GLY A 330 -11.32 -11.98 -6.75
C GLY A 330 -9.89 -11.90 -6.19
N ILE A 331 -9.71 -11.64 -4.89
CA ILE A 331 -8.44 -11.78 -4.19
C ILE A 331 -8.42 -13.18 -3.56
N ASP A 332 -7.93 -14.18 -4.30
CA ASP A 332 -8.24 -15.59 -4.04
C ASP A 332 -7.01 -16.53 -4.00
N LYS A 333 -5.78 -15.98 -4.08
CA LYS A 333 -4.59 -16.83 -4.21
C LYS A 333 -4.04 -17.30 -2.88
N GLN A 334 -4.06 -16.45 -1.86
CA GLN A 334 -3.40 -16.74 -0.59
C GLN A 334 -4.13 -16.06 0.58
N ILE A 335 -4.17 -16.72 1.73
CA ILE A 335 -4.70 -16.21 2.99
C ILE A 335 -3.57 -16.28 4.01
N ASN A 336 -3.01 -15.15 4.41
CA ASN A 336 -1.96 -15.04 5.42
C ASN A 336 -2.56 -14.80 6.79
N CYS A 337 -2.39 -15.78 7.70
CA CYS A 337 -2.97 -15.79 9.04
C CYS A 337 -1.93 -15.41 10.10
N TYR A 338 -1.97 -14.17 10.57
CA TYR A 338 -1.06 -13.59 11.56
C TYR A 338 -1.63 -13.69 12.98
N SER A 339 -0.90 -14.00 14.00
CA SER A 339 0.42 -14.59 14.04
C SER A 339 0.55 -15.48 15.25
N MET A 340 1.17 -16.64 15.09
CA MET A 340 1.50 -17.50 16.24
C MET A 340 2.55 -16.86 17.16
N VAL A 341 3.34 -15.93 16.62
CA VAL A 341 4.40 -15.23 17.37
C VAL A 341 4.19 -13.73 17.29
N PRO A 342 3.16 -13.20 17.99
CA PRO A 342 2.91 -11.75 18.03
C PRO A 342 4.06 -11.00 18.70
N TRP A 343 4.14 -9.67 18.45
CA TRP A 343 5.17 -8.82 19.06
C TRP A 343 5.13 -8.83 20.59
N ARG A 344 3.95 -9.02 21.14
CA ARG A 344 3.77 -9.30 22.56
C ARG A 344 3.20 -10.71 22.71
N LEU A 345 3.99 -11.62 23.27
CA LEU A 345 3.62 -13.02 23.47
C LEU A 345 2.54 -13.17 24.57
N SER A 346 1.35 -12.66 24.28
CA SER A 346 0.20 -12.61 25.17
C SER A 346 -1.07 -12.85 24.36
N PHE A 347 -1.74 -13.97 24.65
CA PHE A 347 -2.86 -14.51 23.87
C PHE A 347 -4.16 -14.25 24.59
N GLN A 348 -5.03 -13.45 23.99
CA GLN A 348 -6.35 -13.13 24.54
C GLN A 348 -7.32 -14.28 24.27
N TYR A 349 -8.12 -14.59 25.29
CA TYR A 349 -9.25 -15.51 25.17
C TYR A 349 -10.41 -15.09 26.08
N PHE A 350 -11.62 -15.50 25.73
CA PHE A 350 -12.78 -15.36 26.59
C PHE A 350 -12.89 -16.59 27.50
N ASP A 351 -12.91 -16.40 28.82
CA ASP A 351 -13.10 -17.46 29.80
C ASP A 351 -14.58 -17.53 30.19
N GLN A 352 -15.24 -18.59 29.74
CA GLN A 352 -16.66 -18.80 30.01
C GLN A 352 -16.95 -18.97 31.52
N ALA A 353 -16.04 -19.61 32.27
CA ALA A 353 -16.24 -19.86 33.71
C ALA A 353 -16.27 -18.56 34.54
N THR A 354 -15.53 -17.53 34.08
CA THR A 354 -15.47 -16.24 34.78
C THR A 354 -16.18 -15.12 34.01
N ASN A 355 -16.76 -15.42 32.82
CA ASN A 355 -17.44 -14.49 31.94
C ASN A 355 -16.62 -13.24 31.65
N SER A 356 -15.33 -13.42 31.36
CA SER A 356 -14.41 -12.30 31.15
C SER A 356 -13.28 -12.64 30.18
N PHE A 357 -12.70 -11.61 29.54
CA PHE A 357 -11.48 -11.78 28.76
C PHE A 357 -10.27 -11.95 29.67
N LYS A 358 -9.43 -12.91 29.33
CA LYS A 358 -8.16 -13.21 29.99
C LYS A 358 -7.02 -13.28 28.97
N PHE A 359 -5.80 -13.33 29.49
CA PHE A 359 -4.59 -13.44 28.69
C PHE A 359 -3.71 -14.59 29.19
N ILE A 360 -3.14 -15.35 28.26
CA ILE A 360 -2.11 -16.34 28.54
C ILE A 360 -0.78 -15.77 28.03
N ALA A 361 0.18 -15.58 28.90
CA ALA A 361 1.57 -15.30 28.51
C ALA A 361 2.30 -16.63 28.29
N ALA A 362 2.77 -16.85 27.08
CA ALA A 362 3.51 -18.06 26.71
C ALA A 362 4.40 -17.78 25.48
N LYS A 363 5.53 -18.48 25.39
CA LYS A 363 6.47 -18.34 24.26
C LYS A 363 6.72 -19.69 23.58
N PRO A 364 7.11 -19.69 22.30
CA PRO A 364 7.53 -20.90 21.60
C PRO A 364 8.57 -21.70 22.42
N GLY A 365 8.37 -23.03 22.48
CA GLY A 365 9.15 -23.94 23.31
C GLY A 365 8.55 -24.22 24.70
N GLU A 366 7.58 -23.45 25.15
CA GLU A 366 6.86 -23.74 26.40
C GLU A 366 5.67 -24.68 26.17
N LYS A 367 5.42 -25.58 27.13
CA LYS A 367 4.32 -26.55 27.07
C LYS A 367 2.95 -25.88 26.89
N VAL A 368 2.71 -24.78 27.61
CA VAL A 368 1.44 -24.02 27.51
C VAL A 368 1.25 -23.46 26.11
N TYR A 369 2.31 -22.92 25.49
CA TYR A 369 2.28 -22.43 24.11
C TYR A 369 1.91 -23.55 23.15
N GLU A 370 2.57 -24.70 23.27
CA GLU A 370 2.31 -25.87 22.43
C GLU A 370 0.86 -26.36 22.57
N GLU A 371 0.36 -26.45 23.81
CA GLU A 371 -1.00 -26.93 24.09
C GLU A 371 -2.07 -26.04 23.46
N ILE A 372 -2.03 -24.72 23.68
CA ILE A 372 -3.05 -23.80 23.17
C ILE A 372 -3.00 -23.70 21.64
N TRP A 373 -1.82 -23.63 21.04
CA TRP A 373 -1.68 -23.51 19.60
C TRP A 373 -1.97 -24.82 18.87
N THR A 374 -1.62 -25.98 19.46
CA THR A 374 -2.00 -27.28 18.88
C THR A 374 -3.53 -27.43 18.85
N ALA A 375 -4.23 -27.02 19.93
CA ALA A 375 -5.68 -27.06 19.96
C ALA A 375 -6.30 -26.15 18.90
N MET A 376 -5.80 -24.91 18.79
CA MET A 376 -6.27 -23.94 17.80
C MET A 376 -6.01 -24.44 16.37
N LEU A 377 -4.80 -24.83 16.05
CA LEU A 377 -4.43 -25.22 14.68
C LEU A 377 -5.15 -26.50 14.21
N LYS A 378 -5.38 -27.47 15.09
CA LYS A 378 -6.19 -28.66 14.75
C LYS A 378 -7.63 -28.30 14.41
N SER A 379 -8.25 -27.44 15.23
CA SER A 379 -9.60 -26.93 14.93
C SER A 379 -9.61 -26.11 13.64
N PHE A 380 -8.61 -25.26 13.44
CA PHE A 380 -8.50 -24.41 12.27
C PHE A 380 -8.28 -25.20 10.97
N SER A 381 -7.42 -26.22 10.99
CA SER A 381 -7.23 -27.13 9.85
C SER A 381 -8.55 -27.78 9.43
N GLN A 382 -9.31 -28.33 10.38
CA GLN A 382 -10.62 -28.94 10.10
C GLN A 382 -11.59 -27.92 9.49
N HIS A 383 -11.67 -26.71 10.07
CA HIS A 383 -12.51 -25.63 9.58
C HIS A 383 -12.13 -25.22 8.15
N LEU A 384 -10.84 -24.97 7.89
CA LEU A 384 -10.33 -24.58 6.58
C LEU A 384 -10.56 -25.64 5.50
N ARG A 385 -10.40 -26.95 5.84
CA ARG A 385 -10.72 -28.06 4.94
C ARG A 385 -12.20 -28.10 4.62
N ALA A 386 -13.07 -27.91 5.62
CA ALA A 386 -14.53 -27.85 5.42
C ALA A 386 -14.94 -26.67 4.52
N LYS A 387 -14.22 -25.56 4.55
CA LYS A 387 -14.43 -24.40 3.67
C LYS A 387 -13.78 -24.53 2.28
N GLY A 388 -12.89 -25.51 2.06
CA GLY A 388 -12.08 -25.60 0.84
C GLY A 388 -11.00 -24.51 0.74
N TRP A 389 -10.54 -23.97 1.87
CA TRP A 389 -9.54 -22.88 1.92
C TRP A 389 -8.17 -23.33 2.43
N PHE A 390 -8.02 -24.57 2.87
CA PHE A 390 -6.80 -25.06 3.49
C PHE A 390 -5.57 -24.88 2.62
N ASP A 391 -5.64 -25.28 1.34
CA ASP A 391 -4.50 -25.25 0.41
C ASP A 391 -4.02 -23.84 0.04
N LYS A 392 -4.81 -22.81 0.32
CA LYS A 392 -4.45 -21.41 0.11
C LYS A 392 -4.18 -20.65 1.41
N THR A 393 -4.29 -21.29 2.58
CA THR A 393 -4.06 -20.67 3.88
C THR A 393 -2.65 -20.93 4.37
N PHE A 394 -2.00 -19.86 4.83
CA PHE A 394 -0.65 -19.87 5.36
C PHE A 394 -0.66 -19.42 6.83
N ILE A 395 0.03 -20.14 7.69
CA ILE A 395 0.35 -19.67 9.03
C ILE A 395 1.53 -18.70 8.89
N SER A 396 1.28 -17.44 9.23
CA SER A 396 2.17 -16.34 8.87
C SER A 396 2.83 -15.70 10.09
N MET A 397 4.11 -15.40 9.99
CA MET A 397 4.90 -14.68 10.98
C MET A 397 5.66 -13.53 10.32
N ASP A 398 6.15 -12.60 11.14
CA ASP A 398 6.98 -11.48 10.71
C ASP A 398 8.21 -11.32 11.63
N GLU A 399 9.35 -10.96 11.06
CA GLU A 399 10.62 -10.54 11.72
C GLU A 399 10.96 -11.30 13.02
N ARG A 400 10.87 -12.64 13.00
CA ARG A 400 11.16 -13.47 14.18
C ARG A 400 12.56 -14.08 14.12
N PRO A 401 13.25 -14.19 15.28
CA PRO A 401 14.51 -14.90 15.35
C PRO A 401 14.36 -16.36 14.94
N MET A 402 15.38 -16.92 14.28
CA MET A 402 15.37 -18.30 13.78
C MET A 402 14.99 -19.33 14.84
N ALA A 403 15.55 -19.23 16.05
CA ALA A 403 15.26 -20.18 17.13
C ALA A 403 13.76 -20.19 17.50
N VAL A 404 13.12 -19.03 17.51
CA VAL A 404 11.68 -18.89 17.76
C VAL A 404 10.88 -19.50 16.61
N MET A 405 11.32 -19.29 15.37
CA MET A 405 10.69 -19.89 14.18
C MET A 405 10.75 -21.42 14.24
N LEU A 406 11.90 -22.00 14.55
CA LEU A 406 12.06 -23.45 14.60
C LEU A 406 11.14 -24.10 15.65
N GLU A 407 10.98 -23.50 16.83
CA GLU A 407 10.04 -23.99 17.85
C GLU A 407 8.60 -23.83 17.38
N THR A 408 8.25 -22.74 16.70
CA THR A 408 6.92 -22.52 16.13
C THR A 408 6.59 -23.54 15.05
N LEU A 409 7.52 -23.82 14.14
CA LEU A 409 7.38 -24.83 13.10
C LEU A 409 7.08 -26.23 13.65
N LYS A 410 7.71 -26.63 14.77
CA LYS A 410 7.41 -27.91 15.44
C LYS A 410 5.94 -28.01 15.86
N VAL A 411 5.38 -26.92 16.41
CA VAL A 411 3.98 -26.88 16.84
C VAL A 411 3.04 -26.94 15.63
N ILE A 412 3.35 -26.22 14.56
CA ILE A 412 2.55 -26.26 13.32
C ILE A 412 2.52 -27.67 12.75
N LYS A 413 3.70 -28.29 12.56
CA LYS A 413 3.81 -29.63 11.99
C LYS A 413 3.20 -30.71 12.88
N LYS A 414 3.21 -30.54 14.20
CA LYS A 414 2.53 -31.42 15.15
C LYS A 414 1.01 -31.33 15.05
N ALA A 415 0.48 -30.13 14.80
CA ALA A 415 -0.96 -29.91 14.68
C ALA A 415 -1.49 -30.46 13.35
N ASP A 416 -0.87 -30.08 12.24
CA ASP A 416 -1.13 -30.58 10.89
C ASP A 416 0.12 -30.31 10.02
N PRO A 417 0.81 -31.37 9.52
CA PRO A 417 2.05 -31.22 8.75
C PRO A 417 1.86 -30.58 7.37
N ASP A 418 0.63 -30.53 6.87
CA ASP A 418 0.31 -30.00 5.54
C ASP A 418 0.10 -28.48 5.53
N PHE A 419 0.08 -27.82 6.71
CA PHE A 419 -0.02 -26.37 6.75
C PHE A 419 1.10 -25.71 5.96
N ARG A 420 0.73 -24.75 5.11
CA ARG A 420 1.66 -23.85 4.46
C ARG A 420 2.09 -22.75 5.42
N ILE A 421 3.32 -22.27 5.26
CA ILE A 421 3.93 -21.35 6.20
C ILE A 421 4.53 -20.18 5.44
N SER A 422 4.33 -18.96 5.94
CA SER A 422 4.95 -17.75 5.42
C SER A 422 5.73 -16.99 6.50
N LEU A 423 6.78 -16.31 6.07
CA LEU A 423 7.57 -15.40 6.92
C LEU A 423 7.96 -14.17 6.10
N ALA A 424 7.76 -12.98 6.68
CA ALA A 424 8.39 -11.75 6.25
C ALA A 424 9.47 -11.36 7.28
N GLY A 425 10.77 -11.44 6.92
CA GLY A 425 11.81 -11.19 7.92
C GLY A 425 13.23 -11.45 7.42
N ALA A 426 14.11 -11.81 8.35
CA ALA A 426 15.51 -12.09 8.05
C ALA A 426 15.69 -13.38 7.24
N LEU A 427 16.68 -13.39 6.35
CA LEU A 427 17.05 -14.57 5.58
C LEU A 427 17.84 -15.56 6.43
N HIS A 428 17.31 -16.78 6.55
CA HIS A 428 17.95 -17.90 7.24
C HIS A 428 18.02 -19.12 6.32
N LYS A 429 19.20 -19.71 6.17
CA LYS A 429 19.45 -20.87 5.29
C LYS A 429 18.55 -22.05 5.65
N GLU A 430 18.37 -22.27 6.94
CA GLU A 430 17.61 -23.38 7.53
C GLU A 430 16.11 -23.31 7.20
N LEU A 431 15.63 -22.13 6.82
CA LEU A 431 14.21 -21.91 6.51
C LEU A 431 13.89 -21.95 5.00
N ILE A 432 14.91 -22.05 4.15
CA ILE A 432 14.73 -22.00 2.68
C ILE A 432 13.78 -23.07 2.16
N GLY A 433 13.87 -24.29 2.68
CA GLY A 433 13.01 -25.42 2.30
C GLY A 433 11.76 -25.59 3.18
N GLU A 434 11.59 -24.78 4.21
CA GLU A 434 10.51 -24.91 5.20
C GLU A 434 9.33 -23.94 4.96
N LEU A 435 9.62 -22.79 4.33
CA LEU A 435 8.66 -21.72 4.14
C LEU A 435 8.13 -21.70 2.71
N ASN A 436 6.85 -21.90 2.56
CA ASN A 436 6.18 -21.88 1.24
C ASN A 436 6.14 -20.47 0.63
N ASP A 437 6.07 -19.43 1.47
CA ASP A 437 6.22 -18.04 1.07
C ASP A 437 7.26 -17.38 1.98
N TYR A 438 8.35 -16.92 1.38
CA TYR A 438 9.43 -16.28 2.12
C TYR A 438 9.74 -14.91 1.55
N CYS A 439 9.45 -13.89 2.35
CA CYS A 439 9.70 -12.50 2.05
C CYS A 439 10.87 -11.98 2.87
N VAL A 440 11.92 -11.46 2.24
CA VAL A 440 13.10 -10.95 2.95
C VAL A 440 13.27 -9.44 2.76
N ALA A 441 13.90 -8.77 3.73
CA ALA A 441 14.23 -7.35 3.61
C ALA A 441 15.10 -7.09 2.37
N LEU A 442 14.87 -5.96 1.69
CA LEU A 442 15.59 -5.56 0.46
C LEU A 442 17.11 -5.68 0.59
N ARG A 443 17.68 -5.38 1.78
CA ARG A 443 19.12 -5.50 2.07
C ARG A 443 19.65 -6.93 2.08
N MET A 444 18.77 -7.93 2.17
CA MET A 444 19.13 -9.36 2.19
C MET A 444 18.96 -9.96 0.81
N LYS A 445 19.91 -10.79 0.39
CA LYS A 445 19.93 -11.34 -0.96
C LYS A 445 19.88 -12.86 -0.93
N TYR A 446 18.93 -13.44 -1.66
CA TYR A 446 18.95 -14.86 -1.97
C TYR A 446 20.12 -15.17 -2.88
N THR A 447 20.77 -16.31 -2.66
CA THR A 447 21.72 -16.85 -3.64
C THR A 447 20.98 -17.49 -4.84
N GLU A 448 21.66 -17.65 -5.95
CA GLU A 448 21.08 -18.34 -7.12
C GLU A 448 20.61 -19.77 -6.78
N GLU A 449 21.36 -20.46 -5.93
CA GLU A 449 21.01 -21.80 -5.46
C GLU A 449 19.72 -21.80 -4.64
N MET A 450 19.57 -20.84 -3.70
CA MET A 450 18.32 -20.68 -2.92
C MET A 450 17.13 -20.39 -3.82
N LEU A 451 17.27 -19.47 -4.78
CA LEU A 451 16.21 -19.14 -5.74
C LEU A 451 15.81 -20.36 -6.58
N LYS A 452 16.80 -21.14 -7.04
CA LYS A 452 16.58 -22.37 -7.79
C LYS A 452 15.82 -23.39 -6.96
N GLN A 453 16.29 -23.69 -5.74
CA GLN A 453 15.63 -24.62 -4.82
C GLN A 453 14.18 -24.24 -4.55
N ARG A 454 13.90 -22.97 -4.27
CA ARG A 454 12.56 -22.48 -3.96
C ARG A 454 11.64 -22.53 -5.19
N LYS A 455 12.17 -22.20 -6.36
CA LYS A 455 11.43 -22.28 -7.63
C LYS A 455 11.06 -23.72 -7.97
N GLU A 456 11.98 -24.67 -7.81
CA GLU A 456 11.75 -26.11 -8.03
C GLU A 456 10.70 -26.67 -7.06
N ALA A 457 10.65 -26.14 -5.82
CA ALA A 457 9.63 -26.48 -4.83
C ALA A 457 8.26 -25.80 -5.08
N GLY A 458 8.16 -24.87 -6.04
CA GLY A 458 6.96 -24.07 -6.27
C GLY A 458 6.65 -23.07 -5.16
N PHE A 459 7.66 -22.60 -4.43
CA PHE A 459 7.54 -21.66 -3.32
C PHE A 459 7.62 -20.21 -3.80
N VAL A 460 6.86 -19.34 -3.13
CA VAL A 460 6.86 -17.89 -3.39
C VAL A 460 8.07 -17.25 -2.72
N THR A 461 8.78 -16.40 -3.47
CA THR A 461 10.01 -15.74 -3.03
C THR A 461 9.93 -14.25 -3.33
N THR A 462 9.78 -13.43 -2.30
CA THR A 462 9.54 -11.99 -2.42
C THR A 462 10.51 -11.17 -1.57
N PHE A 463 10.39 -9.86 -1.66
CA PHE A 463 11.12 -8.93 -0.81
C PHE A 463 10.19 -7.84 -0.27
N TYR A 464 10.64 -7.16 0.79
CA TYR A 464 9.96 -5.99 1.34
C TYR A 464 10.95 -4.86 1.63
N THR A 465 10.41 -3.64 1.73
CA THR A 465 11.10 -2.50 2.34
C THR A 465 10.43 -2.15 3.66
N SER A 466 11.22 -1.76 4.64
CA SER A 466 10.76 -1.38 5.96
C SER A 466 11.08 0.10 6.25
N CYS A 467 10.87 0.51 7.50
CA CYS A 467 11.31 1.81 8.00
C CYS A 467 12.84 1.94 8.08
N GLU A 468 13.61 0.86 7.92
CA GLU A 468 15.08 0.89 7.97
C GLU A 468 15.72 1.33 6.65
N GLU A 469 15.06 1.12 5.52
CA GLU A 469 15.54 1.57 4.23
C GLU A 469 15.10 3.02 3.98
N PRO A 470 16.01 4.02 4.00
CA PRO A 470 15.62 5.39 3.68
C PRO A 470 15.25 5.55 2.20
N HIS A 471 15.87 4.73 1.33
CA HIS A 471 15.74 4.79 -0.11
C HIS A 471 16.21 3.47 -0.76
N PRO A 472 15.44 2.83 -1.69
CA PRO A 472 14.08 3.23 -2.10
C PRO A 472 13.03 2.86 -1.06
N ASN A 473 11.97 3.66 -0.94
CA ASN A 473 10.88 3.38 -0.01
C ASN A 473 9.53 3.93 -0.48
N THR A 474 8.50 3.74 0.36
CA THR A 474 7.12 4.15 0.11
C THR A 474 6.65 5.28 1.04
N PHE A 475 7.54 6.08 1.60
CA PHE A 475 7.17 7.23 2.43
C PHE A 475 6.47 8.31 1.60
N THR A 476 5.65 9.16 2.23
CA THR A 476 4.99 10.26 1.49
C THR A 476 5.98 11.24 0.88
N PHE A 477 7.17 11.34 1.44
CA PHE A 477 8.28 12.17 0.93
C PHE A 477 9.22 11.41 -0.02
N SER A 478 9.16 10.08 -0.11
CA SER A 478 9.98 9.30 -1.07
C SER A 478 9.71 9.73 -2.51
N ASP A 479 10.71 9.60 -3.37
CA ASP A 479 10.49 9.75 -4.80
C ASP A 479 9.38 8.77 -5.26
N PRO A 480 8.32 9.23 -5.95
CA PRO A 480 7.25 8.33 -6.36
C PRO A 480 7.74 7.15 -7.20
N THR A 481 8.80 7.34 -7.98
CA THR A 481 9.38 6.30 -8.83
C THR A 481 10.13 5.21 -8.07
N ASP A 482 10.40 5.39 -6.77
CA ASP A 482 10.90 4.31 -5.92
C ASP A 482 9.90 3.14 -5.88
N CYS A 483 8.61 3.46 -5.86
CA CYS A 483 7.57 2.44 -5.92
C CYS A 483 7.54 1.72 -7.28
N GLN A 484 7.85 2.41 -8.38
CA GLN A 484 8.00 1.77 -9.70
C GLN A 484 9.24 0.88 -9.76
N TRP A 485 10.31 1.28 -9.11
CA TRP A 485 11.57 0.56 -9.05
C TRP A 485 11.41 -0.85 -8.46
N PHE A 486 10.48 -1.07 -7.53
CA PHE A 486 10.27 -2.39 -6.92
C PHE A 486 9.91 -3.48 -7.93
N GLY A 487 9.08 -3.20 -8.92
CA GLY A 487 8.75 -4.17 -9.96
C GLY A 487 9.96 -4.48 -10.88
N TRP A 488 10.74 -3.48 -11.21
CA TRP A 488 11.98 -3.66 -11.97
C TRP A 488 13.02 -4.46 -11.19
N TYR A 489 13.17 -4.18 -9.90
CA TYR A 489 14.08 -4.91 -9.02
C TYR A 489 13.66 -6.37 -8.87
N ALA A 490 12.38 -6.67 -8.68
CA ALA A 490 11.89 -8.04 -8.64
C ALA A 490 12.26 -8.80 -9.94
N ALA A 491 12.11 -8.17 -11.10
CA ALA A 491 12.50 -8.75 -12.40
C ALA A 491 14.02 -8.98 -12.51
N LYS A 492 14.85 -8.05 -12.01
CA LYS A 492 16.32 -8.18 -11.95
C LYS A 492 16.76 -9.31 -11.04
N ALA A 493 16.20 -9.35 -9.83
CA ALA A 493 16.60 -10.27 -8.77
C ALA A 493 15.92 -11.66 -8.87
N HIS A 494 15.14 -11.91 -9.93
CA HIS A 494 14.38 -13.15 -10.14
C HIS A 494 13.44 -13.49 -8.97
N LEU A 495 12.84 -12.46 -8.37
CA LEU A 495 11.85 -12.60 -7.30
C LEU A 495 10.44 -12.62 -7.86
N ASP A 496 9.52 -13.24 -7.13
CA ASP A 496 8.13 -13.36 -7.57
C ASP A 496 7.30 -12.10 -7.33
N GLY A 497 7.75 -11.20 -6.44
CA GLY A 497 6.98 -10.00 -6.13
C GLY A 497 7.51 -9.17 -4.96
N TYR A 498 6.60 -8.41 -4.36
CA TYR A 498 6.87 -7.43 -3.33
C TYR A 498 5.81 -7.44 -2.23
N LEU A 499 6.25 -7.31 -0.99
CA LEU A 499 5.39 -7.11 0.17
C LEU A 499 5.57 -5.71 0.75
N ARG A 500 4.45 -5.10 1.17
CA ARG A 500 4.44 -3.97 2.09
C ARG A 500 3.48 -4.24 3.25
N TRP A 501 3.96 -4.03 4.47
CA TRP A 501 3.25 -4.36 5.70
C TRP A 501 1.96 -3.56 5.94
N ALA A 502 1.68 -2.53 5.09
CA ALA A 502 0.48 -1.73 5.26
C ALA A 502 -0.03 -1.10 3.94
N LEU A 503 -1.21 -1.55 3.52
CA LEU A 503 -1.99 -0.91 2.45
C LEU A 503 -2.69 0.35 2.94
N ASN A 504 -3.35 0.28 4.11
CA ASN A 504 -4.29 1.28 4.60
C ASN A 504 -4.36 1.34 6.15
N SER A 505 -3.27 1.12 6.85
CA SER A 505 -3.20 1.35 8.29
C SER A 505 -3.09 2.85 8.58
N TRP A 506 -4.17 3.56 8.30
CA TRP A 506 -4.21 5.03 8.33
C TRP A 506 -3.88 5.60 9.70
N VAL A 507 -3.08 6.65 9.72
CA VAL A 507 -2.95 7.57 10.84
C VAL A 507 -4.29 8.29 11.11
N ILE A 508 -4.35 9.18 12.08
CA ILE A 508 -5.63 9.77 12.50
C ILE A 508 -6.35 10.51 11.37
N GLU A 509 -5.61 11.36 10.64
CA GLU A 509 -6.12 12.19 9.53
C GLU A 509 -5.16 12.13 8.33
N PRO A 510 -5.10 11.00 7.61
CA PRO A 510 -4.10 10.77 6.57
C PRO A 510 -4.20 11.75 5.40
N LEU A 511 -5.37 12.34 5.16
CA LEU A 511 -5.57 13.37 4.11
C LEU A 511 -5.01 14.73 4.50
N LEU A 512 -4.69 14.98 5.77
CA LEU A 512 -4.09 16.24 6.25
C LEU A 512 -2.61 16.05 6.59
N ASP A 513 -2.32 15.04 7.39
CA ASP A 513 -1.02 14.83 8.02
C ASP A 513 -0.65 13.35 8.01
N SER A 514 0.38 13.01 7.25
CA SER A 514 0.86 11.63 7.11
C SER A 514 1.90 11.25 8.16
N ARG A 515 2.36 12.19 8.99
CA ARG A 515 3.39 11.95 10.01
C ARG A 515 2.89 11.00 11.08
N PHE A 516 3.79 10.15 11.61
CA PHE A 516 3.44 9.14 12.60
C PHE A 516 4.56 8.90 13.61
N TYR A 517 4.21 8.69 14.89
CA TYR A 517 5.19 8.52 15.99
C TYR A 517 5.92 7.17 15.96
N SER A 518 5.34 6.16 15.32
CA SER A 518 5.95 4.83 15.27
C SER A 518 6.91 4.69 14.09
N PHE A 519 6.60 5.32 12.94
CA PHE A 519 7.30 5.11 11.68
C PHE A 519 7.39 6.39 10.86
N GLY A 520 8.13 6.35 9.77
CA GLY A 520 8.21 7.45 8.82
C GLY A 520 6.84 7.85 8.25
N ALA A 521 6.70 9.11 7.85
CA ALA A 521 5.44 9.61 7.30
C ALA A 521 5.00 8.82 6.06
N GLY A 522 3.79 8.27 6.08
CA GLY A 522 3.24 7.45 4.99
C GLY A 522 3.72 6.00 4.93
N ASP A 523 4.56 5.57 5.87
CA ASP A 523 5.00 4.17 5.98
C ASP A 523 3.81 3.20 6.12
N CYS A 524 2.78 3.62 6.87
CA CYS A 524 1.64 2.79 7.24
C CYS A 524 0.54 2.70 6.18
N PHE A 525 0.67 3.36 5.02
CA PHE A 525 -0.38 3.32 3.99
C PHE A 525 0.09 3.75 2.60
N LEU A 526 -0.55 3.18 1.58
CA LEU A 526 -0.34 3.48 0.16
C LEU A 526 -1.60 4.00 -0.54
N ILE A 527 -2.76 3.93 0.11
CA ILE A 527 -4.03 4.45 -0.40
C ILE A 527 -4.68 5.31 0.67
N TYR A 528 -5.55 6.21 0.24
CA TYR A 528 -6.17 7.22 1.10
C TYR A 528 -7.68 7.02 1.24
N PRO A 529 -8.30 7.58 2.30
CA PRO A 529 -9.76 7.59 2.44
C PRO A 529 -10.47 8.16 1.22
N GLY A 530 -11.69 7.67 0.96
CA GLY A 530 -12.46 7.99 -0.24
C GLY A 530 -12.00 7.21 -1.47
N ALA A 531 -11.33 6.08 -1.27
CA ALA A 531 -10.73 5.27 -2.34
C ALA A 531 -9.83 6.11 -3.28
N ARG A 532 -9.10 7.08 -2.70
CA ARG A 532 -8.12 7.86 -3.44
C ARG A 532 -6.83 7.07 -3.57
N THR A 533 -6.30 7.01 -4.78
CA THR A 533 -4.94 6.55 -5.03
C THR A 533 -3.94 7.64 -4.66
N CYS A 534 -2.66 7.38 -4.88
CA CYS A 534 -1.61 8.37 -4.74
C CYS A 534 -0.49 8.12 -5.75
N LEU A 535 0.41 9.09 -5.87
CA LEU A 535 1.55 8.97 -6.79
C LEU A 535 2.35 7.69 -6.53
N ARG A 536 2.57 7.33 -5.27
CA ARG A 536 3.31 6.13 -4.85
C ARG A 536 2.61 4.85 -5.31
N PHE A 537 1.30 4.73 -5.08
CA PHE A 537 0.52 3.55 -5.46
C PHE A 537 0.42 3.40 -6.98
N GLU A 538 0.21 4.49 -7.70
CA GLU A 538 0.16 4.48 -9.17
C GLU A 538 1.52 4.05 -9.76
N GLN A 539 2.62 4.51 -9.18
CA GLN A 539 3.96 4.10 -9.59
C GLN A 539 4.27 2.64 -9.23
N LEU A 540 3.76 2.13 -8.09
CA LEU A 540 3.86 0.70 -7.77
C LEU A 540 3.17 -0.16 -8.84
N VAL A 541 1.95 0.21 -9.25
CA VAL A 541 1.23 -0.49 -10.32
C VAL A 541 2.01 -0.43 -11.64
N ALA A 542 2.59 0.72 -11.98
CA ALA A 542 3.44 0.85 -13.17
C ALA A 542 4.68 -0.06 -13.11
N GLY A 543 5.26 -0.24 -11.92
CA GLY A 543 6.36 -1.18 -11.68
C GLY A 543 5.94 -2.65 -11.87
N ILE A 544 4.78 -3.02 -11.35
CA ILE A 544 4.22 -4.38 -11.52
C ILE A 544 3.96 -4.67 -12.99
N GLN A 545 3.38 -3.73 -13.72
CA GLN A 545 3.17 -3.88 -15.17
C GLN A 545 4.50 -3.99 -15.94
N ALA A 546 5.53 -3.27 -15.51
CA ALA A 546 6.87 -3.42 -16.08
C ALA A 546 7.44 -4.82 -15.85
N TYR A 547 7.29 -5.40 -14.67
CA TYR A 547 7.65 -6.79 -14.38
C TYR A 547 6.95 -7.76 -15.33
N GLU A 548 5.63 -7.63 -15.50
CA GLU A 548 4.86 -8.48 -16.40
C GLU A 548 5.32 -8.35 -17.87
N LYS A 549 5.56 -7.12 -18.33
CA LYS A 549 6.08 -6.87 -19.69
C LYS A 549 7.46 -7.51 -19.88
N ILE A 550 8.37 -7.37 -18.91
CA ILE A 550 9.71 -7.97 -18.95
C ILE A 550 9.60 -9.51 -18.99
N ARG A 551 8.74 -10.10 -18.17
CA ARG A 551 8.49 -11.54 -18.16
C ARG A 551 8.01 -12.05 -19.53
N LEU A 552 7.05 -11.36 -20.13
CA LEU A 552 6.51 -11.70 -21.44
C LEU A 552 7.54 -11.52 -22.57
N LEU A 553 8.34 -10.45 -22.50
CA LEU A 553 9.43 -10.23 -23.45
C LEU A 553 10.51 -11.33 -23.33
N ARG A 554 10.86 -11.77 -22.13
CA ARG A 554 11.79 -12.88 -21.92
C ARG A 554 11.26 -14.18 -22.55
N GLU A 555 9.96 -14.46 -22.41
CA GLU A 555 9.35 -15.63 -23.01
C GLU A 555 9.28 -15.51 -24.55
N GLU A 556 8.88 -14.35 -25.09
CA GLU A 556 8.82 -14.07 -26.53
C GLU A 556 10.20 -14.22 -27.18
N TYR A 557 11.26 -13.75 -26.50
CA TYR A 557 12.63 -13.74 -27.03
C TYR A 557 13.52 -14.84 -26.44
N LYS A 558 12.97 -15.90 -25.86
CA LYS A 558 13.74 -16.98 -25.17
C LYS A 558 14.86 -17.60 -26.03
N ASP A 559 14.65 -17.68 -27.35
CA ASP A 559 15.61 -18.23 -28.31
C ASP A 559 16.46 -17.13 -29.00
N ASN A 560 16.37 -15.87 -28.55
CA ASN A 560 17.10 -14.73 -29.09
C ASN A 560 18.10 -14.17 -28.07
N ALA A 561 19.32 -14.70 -28.07
CA ALA A 561 20.38 -14.32 -27.13
C ALA A 561 20.69 -12.79 -27.14
N LYS A 562 20.56 -12.12 -28.30
CA LYS A 562 20.79 -10.66 -28.38
C LYS A 562 19.70 -9.88 -27.66
N ALA A 563 18.43 -10.28 -27.81
CA ALA A 563 17.32 -9.66 -27.13
C ALA A 563 17.39 -9.89 -25.61
N LEU A 564 17.67 -11.14 -25.18
CA LEU A 564 17.87 -11.45 -23.77
C LEU A 564 19.00 -10.64 -23.15
N LYS A 565 20.16 -10.53 -23.83
CA LYS A 565 21.27 -9.68 -23.37
C LYS A 565 20.86 -8.20 -23.25
N THR A 566 19.97 -7.70 -24.11
CA THR A 566 19.46 -6.33 -24.01
C THR A 566 18.56 -6.16 -22.78
N ILE A 567 17.69 -7.15 -22.50
CA ILE A 567 16.84 -7.14 -21.32
C ILE A 567 17.71 -7.17 -20.05
N ASP A 568 18.71 -8.04 -20.00
CA ASP A 568 19.61 -8.14 -18.86
C ASP A 568 20.39 -6.85 -18.63
N ALA A 569 20.92 -6.24 -19.70
CA ALA A 569 21.63 -4.96 -19.62
C ALA A 569 20.73 -3.82 -19.11
N ALA A 570 19.45 -3.78 -19.52
CA ALA A 570 18.50 -2.81 -19.01
C ALA A 570 18.23 -3.02 -17.51
N LEU A 571 18.11 -4.27 -17.05
CA LEU A 571 17.90 -4.60 -15.65
C LEU A 571 19.12 -4.32 -14.77
N GLN A 572 20.35 -4.37 -15.32
CA GLN A 572 21.56 -3.98 -14.57
C GLN A 572 21.58 -2.51 -14.15
N LEU A 573 20.80 -1.63 -14.80
CA LEU A 573 20.64 -0.23 -14.38
C LEU A 573 19.86 -0.09 -13.06
N ILE A 574 19.13 -1.11 -12.67
CA ILE A 574 18.32 -1.14 -11.45
C ILE A 574 19.22 -1.61 -10.29
N ASP A 575 19.89 -0.67 -9.66
CA ASP A 575 20.87 -0.95 -8.60
C ASP A 575 20.61 -0.06 -7.38
N GLU A 576 20.31 -0.70 -6.26
CA GLU A 576 20.07 -0.04 -4.98
C GLU A 576 21.26 0.80 -4.49
N ASN A 577 22.48 0.40 -4.83
CA ASN A 577 23.70 1.11 -4.41
C ASN A 577 23.91 2.44 -5.14
N THR A 578 23.17 2.70 -6.20
CA THR A 578 23.29 3.93 -7.00
C THR A 578 22.18 4.94 -6.72
N LEU A 579 21.12 4.55 -6.01
CA LEU A 579 19.93 5.39 -5.80
C LEU A 579 20.23 6.71 -5.08
N ASP A 580 21.18 6.73 -4.16
CA ASP A 580 21.59 7.96 -3.47
C ASP A 580 22.21 9.01 -4.42
N LYS A 581 22.70 8.59 -5.57
CA LYS A 581 23.37 9.46 -6.57
C LYS A 581 22.53 9.66 -7.83
N THR A 582 21.70 8.69 -8.15
CA THR A 582 20.92 8.67 -9.39
C THR A 582 19.47 8.34 -9.07
N PRO A 583 18.55 9.30 -9.20
CA PRO A 583 17.14 9.06 -8.94
C PRO A 583 16.58 7.85 -9.70
N SER A 584 15.69 7.09 -9.07
CA SER A 584 15.04 5.91 -9.66
C SER A 584 14.39 6.20 -11.03
N ALA A 585 13.80 7.39 -11.19
CA ALA A 585 13.24 7.84 -12.47
C ALA A 585 14.25 7.82 -13.62
N VAL A 586 15.51 8.19 -13.39
CA VAL A 586 16.55 8.26 -14.42
C VAL A 586 16.90 6.86 -14.90
N THR A 587 17.20 5.94 -13.99
CA THR A 587 17.60 4.56 -14.34
C THR A 587 16.44 3.79 -14.98
N ILE A 588 15.22 3.95 -14.49
CA ILE A 588 14.02 3.33 -15.07
C ILE A 588 13.76 3.85 -16.50
N ASN A 589 13.87 5.16 -16.74
CA ASN A 589 13.64 5.71 -18.07
C ASN A 589 14.74 5.26 -19.06
N GLN A 590 15.99 5.18 -18.64
CA GLN A 590 17.06 4.59 -19.44
C GLN A 590 16.79 3.12 -19.78
N ALA A 591 16.36 2.32 -18.79
CA ALA A 591 16.00 0.92 -19.00
C ALA A 591 14.83 0.77 -20.00
N LYS A 592 13.78 1.60 -19.86
CA LYS A 592 12.66 1.65 -20.82
C LYS A 592 13.13 1.99 -22.24
N ASP A 593 14.01 2.97 -22.39
CA ASP A 593 14.54 3.35 -23.71
C ASP A 593 15.35 2.23 -24.36
N MET A 594 16.13 1.47 -23.59
CA MET A 594 16.84 0.28 -24.08
C MET A 594 15.87 -0.80 -24.58
N LEU A 595 14.76 -1.02 -23.86
CA LEU A 595 13.77 -2.05 -24.17
C LEU A 595 12.77 -1.62 -25.27
N LYS A 596 12.72 -0.35 -25.62
CA LYS A 596 11.78 0.21 -26.61
C LYS A 596 11.84 -0.52 -27.97
N LYS A 597 13.05 -0.91 -28.44
CA LYS A 597 13.23 -1.67 -29.69
C LYS A 597 12.68 -3.10 -29.62
N LEU A 598 12.53 -3.63 -28.41
CA LEU A 598 11.89 -4.94 -28.18
C LEU A 598 10.36 -4.79 -28.00
N GLY A 599 9.83 -3.55 -28.03
CA GLY A 599 8.41 -3.24 -27.92
C GLY A 599 7.88 -3.15 -26.49
N PHE A 600 8.76 -2.78 -25.55
CA PHE A 600 8.38 -2.52 -24.16
C PHE A 600 7.40 -1.35 -24.02
#